data_bbfa29373cb5e664fb0cf46a4ec07b8c
#
_entry.id   bbfa29373cb5e664fb0cf46a4ec07b8c
#
_cell.length_a   1.000
_cell.length_b   1.000
_cell.length_c   1.000
_cell.angle_alpha   90.00
_cell.angle_beta   90.00
_cell.angle_gamma   90.00
#
_symmetry.space_group_name_H-M   'P 1'
#
loop_
_entity.id
_entity.type
_entity.pdbx_description
1 polymer ?
#
loop_
_entity_poly.entity_id
_entity_poly.type
_entity_poly.pdbx_seq_one_letter_code
_entity_poly.pdbx_strand_id
1 'polypeptide(L)'
;MISEIQQRYQAVRARITQAALQASRNPDDVQLLAVSKTFAAEQVREVAALGQRDFGENYVQEGVDKIAVLKDVPGLVWHCIGPLQSNKTRPVAEHFDWVHSVDRLKIAQRLSEQRPAHLPPLNICLQVNIDGGSTKAGVSPTDALALARAVSVLPRLVLRGLMTIPDPV
;
A
#
# COMPACT_ATOMS: atom_id res chain seq x y z
N MET A 1 13.40 28.84 -2.27
CA MET A 1 13.88 27.88 -3.30
C MET A 1 13.04 26.61 -3.18
N ILE A 2 12.61 26.06 -4.31
CA ILE A 2 11.87 24.79 -4.37
C ILE A 2 12.89 23.68 -4.14
N SER A 3 12.60 22.75 -3.20
CA SER A 3 13.50 21.62 -2.92
C SER A 3 13.51 20.63 -4.08
N GLU A 4 14.56 19.81 -4.15
CA GLU A 4 14.66 18.77 -5.19
C GLU A 4 13.53 17.75 -5.08
N ILE A 5 13.16 17.35 -3.86
CA ILE A 5 12.05 16.40 -3.63
C ILE A 5 10.71 17.00 -4.08
N GLN A 6 10.50 18.28 -3.86
CA GLN A 6 9.30 19.00 -4.34
C GLN A 6 9.23 19.01 -5.86
N GLN A 7 10.34 19.31 -6.55
CA GLN A 7 10.39 19.29 -8.01
C GLN A 7 10.08 17.89 -8.57
N ARG A 8 10.69 16.85 -8.00
CA ARG A 8 10.46 15.47 -8.40
C ARG A 8 9.01 15.03 -8.17
N TYR A 9 8.43 15.38 -7.03
CA TYR A 9 7.04 15.08 -6.71
C TYR A 9 6.09 15.74 -7.72
N GLN A 10 6.27 17.03 -8.00
CA GLN A 10 5.46 17.77 -8.97
C GLN A 10 5.58 17.17 -10.38
N ALA A 11 6.79 16.78 -10.79
CA ALA A 11 7.02 16.15 -12.08
C ALA A 11 6.27 14.82 -12.23
N VAL A 12 6.26 13.97 -11.19
CA VAL A 12 5.51 12.72 -11.19
C VAL A 12 4.00 12.98 -11.26
N ARG A 13 3.49 13.93 -10.47
CA ARG A 13 2.07 14.33 -10.51
C ARG A 13 1.65 14.81 -11.90
N ALA A 14 2.46 15.64 -12.53
CA ALA A 14 2.19 16.14 -13.89
C ALA A 14 2.15 15.00 -14.92
N ARG A 15 3.07 14.03 -14.82
CA ARG A 15 3.10 12.85 -15.71
C ARG A 15 1.83 11.99 -15.55
N ILE A 16 1.36 11.77 -14.32
CA ILE A 16 0.11 11.03 -14.05
C ILE A 16 -1.07 11.77 -14.71
N THR A 17 -1.19 13.07 -14.48
CA THR A 17 -2.25 13.90 -15.07
C THR A 17 -2.23 13.82 -16.59
N GLN A 18 -1.07 13.99 -17.21
CA GLN A 18 -0.93 13.95 -18.66
C GLN A 18 -1.31 12.57 -19.22
N ALA A 19 -0.84 11.49 -18.62
CA ALA A 19 -1.15 10.14 -19.05
C ALA A 19 -2.65 9.81 -18.94
N ALA A 20 -3.30 10.22 -17.86
CA ALA A 20 -4.73 10.05 -17.67
C ALA A 20 -5.54 10.79 -18.75
N LEU A 21 -5.20 12.05 -19.02
CA LEU A 21 -5.86 12.85 -20.06
C LEU A 21 -5.65 12.27 -21.46
N GLN A 22 -4.44 11.79 -21.78
CA GLN A 22 -4.17 11.11 -23.06
C GLN A 22 -5.02 9.84 -23.23
N ALA A 23 -5.32 9.16 -22.12
CA ALA A 23 -6.18 7.98 -22.09
C ALA A 23 -7.69 8.33 -21.98
N SER A 24 -8.07 9.60 -22.10
CA SER A 24 -9.45 10.08 -21.91
C SER A 24 -10.04 9.69 -20.54
N ARG A 25 -9.21 9.66 -19.50
CA ARG A 25 -9.61 9.36 -18.12
C ARG A 25 -9.50 10.62 -17.25
N ASN A 26 -10.33 10.65 -16.21
CA ASN A 26 -10.18 11.67 -15.17
C ASN A 26 -8.86 11.43 -14.39
N PRO A 27 -7.95 12.41 -14.30
CA PRO A 27 -6.73 12.28 -13.50
C PRO A 27 -6.98 11.91 -12.03
N ASP A 28 -8.12 12.30 -11.46
CA ASP A 28 -8.47 12.01 -10.07
C ASP A 28 -8.81 10.52 -9.83
N ASP A 29 -9.03 9.74 -10.91
CA ASP A 29 -9.22 8.30 -10.83
C ASP A 29 -7.89 7.54 -10.64
N VAL A 30 -6.75 8.24 -10.72
CA VAL A 30 -5.41 7.66 -10.58
C VAL A 30 -4.71 8.25 -9.37
N GLN A 31 -4.60 7.46 -8.32
CA GLN A 31 -3.98 7.88 -7.06
C GLN A 31 -2.49 7.55 -7.04
N LEU A 32 -1.66 8.55 -6.68
CA LEU A 32 -0.25 8.33 -6.42
C LEU A 32 -0.06 7.77 -5.01
N LEU A 33 0.59 6.62 -4.92
CA LEU A 33 1.16 6.11 -3.68
C LEU A 33 2.65 6.47 -3.63
N ALA A 34 3.03 7.35 -2.72
CA ALA A 34 4.42 7.72 -2.54
C ALA A 34 5.16 6.65 -1.74
N VAL A 35 6.08 5.95 -2.37
CA VAL A 35 6.90 4.93 -1.69
C VAL A 35 7.99 5.62 -0.88
N SER A 36 7.92 5.47 0.44
CA SER A 36 8.79 6.16 1.40
C SER A 36 9.77 5.23 2.13
N LYS A 37 9.85 3.96 1.71
CA LYS A 37 10.86 3.03 2.27
C LYS A 37 12.26 3.61 2.16
N THR A 38 13.06 3.45 3.21
CA THR A 38 14.45 3.94 3.32
C THR A 38 14.63 5.46 3.35
N PHE A 39 13.55 6.24 3.25
CA PHE A 39 13.58 7.69 3.42
C PHE A 39 13.24 8.08 4.86
N ALA A 40 13.83 9.17 5.34
CA ALA A 40 13.58 9.68 6.68
C ALA A 40 12.16 10.27 6.83
N ALA A 41 11.66 10.31 8.07
CA ALA A 41 10.33 10.87 8.38
C ALA A 41 10.20 12.34 7.95
N GLU A 42 11.28 13.12 8.01
CA GLU A 42 11.33 14.52 7.58
C GLU A 42 11.01 14.68 6.09
N GLN A 43 11.51 13.76 5.25
CA GLN A 43 11.20 13.76 3.81
C GLN A 43 9.74 13.40 3.54
N VAL A 44 9.18 12.47 4.33
CA VAL A 44 7.73 12.18 4.28
C VAL A 44 6.92 13.42 4.65
N ARG A 45 7.31 14.12 5.72
CA ARG A 45 6.67 15.37 6.16
C ARG A 45 6.72 16.45 5.08
N GLU A 46 7.86 16.59 4.40
CA GLU A 46 8.01 17.54 3.30
C GLU A 46 7.03 17.23 2.15
N VAL A 47 6.93 15.97 1.73
CA VAL A 47 6.01 15.56 0.66
C VAL A 47 4.55 15.65 1.10
N ALA A 48 4.26 15.34 2.37
CA ALA A 48 2.93 15.51 2.96
C ALA A 48 2.47 16.98 2.97
N ALA A 49 3.40 17.92 3.18
CA ALA A 49 3.12 19.36 3.12
C ALA A 49 2.71 19.83 1.71
N LEU A 50 3.07 19.08 0.67
CA LEU A 50 2.64 19.30 -0.72
C LEU A 50 1.25 18.71 -1.04
N GLY A 51 0.60 18.08 -0.07
CA GLY A 51 -0.73 17.51 -0.21
C GLY A 51 -0.76 15.98 -0.40
N GLN A 52 0.38 15.30 -0.45
CA GLN A 52 0.41 13.83 -0.51
C GLN A 52 -0.08 13.25 0.83
N ARG A 53 -0.95 12.24 0.74
CA ARG A 53 -1.50 11.58 1.94
C ARG A 53 -1.14 10.11 2.02
N ASP A 54 -1.03 9.43 0.90
CA ASP A 54 -0.81 7.99 0.81
C ASP A 54 0.68 7.69 0.68
N PHE A 55 1.23 6.93 1.66
CA PHE A 55 2.63 6.55 1.71
C PHE A 55 2.77 5.04 1.83
N GLY A 56 3.72 4.47 1.07
CA GLY A 56 3.99 3.05 1.03
C GLY A 56 5.31 2.66 1.68
N GLU A 57 5.25 1.66 2.57
CA GLU A 57 6.40 1.12 3.29
C GLU A 57 6.54 -0.38 3.02
N ASN A 58 7.78 -0.84 2.85
CA ASN A 58 8.08 -2.25 2.64
C ASN A 58 8.43 -2.98 3.94
N TYR A 59 9.08 -2.28 4.86
CA TYR A 59 9.62 -2.84 6.10
C TYR A 59 8.73 -2.45 7.27
N VAL A 60 8.16 -3.46 7.93
CA VAL A 60 7.12 -3.25 8.96
C VAL A 60 7.60 -2.36 10.09
N GLN A 61 8.79 -2.62 10.65
CA GLN A 61 9.30 -1.84 11.78
C GLN A 61 9.59 -0.38 11.37
N GLU A 62 10.24 -0.18 10.24
CA GLU A 62 10.49 1.16 9.69
C GLU A 62 9.18 1.95 9.52
N GLY A 63 8.15 1.28 8.98
CA GLY A 63 6.83 1.89 8.81
C GLY A 63 6.17 2.28 10.14
N VAL A 64 6.17 1.37 11.11
CA VAL A 64 5.61 1.64 12.45
C VAL A 64 6.33 2.80 13.14
N ASP A 65 7.66 2.87 13.05
CA ASP A 65 8.45 3.95 13.63
C ASP A 65 8.11 5.30 12.97
N LYS A 66 7.98 5.34 11.63
CA LYS A 66 7.57 6.54 10.89
C LYS A 66 6.14 6.98 11.24
N ILE A 67 5.21 6.04 11.33
CA ILE A 67 3.81 6.31 11.75
C ILE A 67 3.81 6.99 13.13
N ALA A 68 4.59 6.49 14.07
CA ALA A 68 4.69 7.05 15.41
C ALA A 68 5.27 8.48 15.41
N VAL A 69 6.34 8.71 14.64
CA VAL A 69 6.98 10.05 14.52
C VAL A 69 6.10 11.06 13.83
N LEU A 70 5.27 10.63 12.86
CA LEU A 70 4.45 11.50 12.01
C LEU A 70 2.98 11.59 12.46
N LYS A 71 2.64 11.11 13.64
CA LYS A 71 1.27 11.14 14.19
C LYS A 71 0.67 12.54 14.30
N ASP A 72 1.51 13.57 14.35
CA ASP A 72 1.12 14.98 14.36
C ASP A 72 0.74 15.53 12.98
N VAL A 73 1.04 14.80 11.91
CA VAL A 73 0.67 15.17 10.54
C VAL A 73 -0.71 14.57 10.23
N PRO A 74 -1.76 15.39 10.08
CA PRO A 74 -3.10 14.87 9.91
C PRO A 74 -3.32 14.24 8.52
N GLY A 75 -4.17 13.21 8.49
CA GLY A 75 -4.69 12.65 7.26
C GLY A 75 -3.72 11.75 6.49
N LEU A 76 -2.60 11.34 7.09
CA LEU A 76 -1.71 10.36 6.45
C LEU A 76 -2.39 8.99 6.42
N VAL A 77 -2.24 8.32 5.29
CA VAL A 77 -2.72 6.96 5.03
C VAL A 77 -1.52 6.06 4.75
N TRP A 78 -1.36 5.01 5.54
CA TRP A 78 -0.18 4.17 5.50
C TRP A 78 -0.47 2.82 4.85
N HIS A 79 0.33 2.50 3.83
CA HIS A 79 0.21 1.28 3.03
C HIS A 79 1.41 0.37 3.27
N CYS A 80 1.17 -0.84 3.74
CA CYS A 80 2.16 -1.90 3.75
C CYS A 80 2.19 -2.56 2.38
N ILE A 81 3.27 -2.38 1.63
CA ILE A 81 3.39 -2.84 0.24
C ILE A 81 4.49 -3.88 0.02
N GLY A 82 5.28 -4.18 1.04
CA GLY A 82 6.31 -5.20 1.01
C GLY A 82 5.80 -6.59 1.40
N PRO A 83 6.62 -7.64 1.20
CA PRO A 83 6.29 -8.99 1.61
C PRO A 83 5.98 -9.06 3.12
N LEU A 84 4.91 -9.73 3.48
CA LEU A 84 4.44 -9.83 4.87
C LEU A 84 4.54 -11.26 5.38
N GLN A 85 5.43 -11.49 6.33
CA GLN A 85 5.56 -12.75 7.05
C GLN A 85 4.46 -12.90 8.09
N SER A 86 4.02 -14.12 8.34
CA SER A 86 2.92 -14.40 9.29
C SER A 86 3.21 -13.97 10.73
N ASN A 87 4.47 -13.92 11.15
CA ASN A 87 4.89 -13.44 12.47
C ASN A 87 5.01 -11.91 12.58
N LYS A 88 4.78 -11.18 11.49
CA LYS A 88 4.82 -9.70 11.42
C LYS A 88 3.45 -9.06 11.15
N THR A 89 2.39 -9.85 11.12
CA THR A 89 1.04 -9.35 10.78
C THR A 89 0.44 -8.45 11.86
N ARG A 90 0.72 -8.69 13.14
CA ARG A 90 0.12 -7.91 14.25
C ARG A 90 0.45 -6.42 14.17
N PRO A 91 1.73 -5.98 14.12
CA PRO A 91 2.02 -4.55 14.03
C PRO A 91 1.45 -3.90 12.75
N VAL A 92 1.32 -4.66 11.67
CA VAL A 92 0.66 -4.16 10.46
C VAL A 92 -0.84 -3.96 10.69
N ALA A 93 -1.53 -4.94 11.27
CA ALA A 93 -2.95 -4.83 11.61
C ALA A 93 -3.27 -3.68 12.58
N GLU A 94 -2.32 -3.35 13.47
CA GLU A 94 -2.50 -2.31 14.50
C GLU A 94 -2.19 -0.90 14.01
N HIS A 95 -1.32 -0.73 12.99
CA HIS A 95 -0.78 0.58 12.62
C HIS A 95 -1.01 1.02 11.17
N PHE A 96 -1.22 0.10 10.24
CA PHE A 96 -1.41 0.43 8.83
C PHE A 96 -2.89 0.54 8.45
N ASP A 97 -3.17 1.25 7.35
CA ASP A 97 -4.52 1.44 6.80
C ASP A 97 -4.79 0.51 5.61
N TRP A 98 -3.72 0.10 4.92
CA TRP A 98 -3.75 -0.76 3.74
C TRP A 98 -2.66 -1.82 3.79
N VAL A 99 -2.95 -2.99 3.21
CA VAL A 99 -1.97 -4.03 2.90
C VAL A 99 -2.15 -4.48 1.46
N HIS A 100 -1.12 -4.32 0.63
CA HIS A 100 -1.18 -4.64 -0.79
C HIS A 100 -0.67 -6.05 -1.12
N SER A 101 0.03 -6.69 -0.20
CA SER A 101 0.84 -7.90 -0.43
C SER A 101 0.22 -9.19 0.11
N VAL A 102 -1.10 -9.23 0.23
CA VAL A 102 -1.80 -10.46 0.65
C VAL A 102 -1.83 -11.44 -0.50
N ASP A 103 -1.15 -12.56 -0.35
CA ASP A 103 -1.05 -13.61 -1.37
C ASP A 103 -1.48 -15.00 -0.89
N ARG A 104 -1.92 -15.13 0.36
CA ARG A 104 -2.43 -16.36 0.95
C ARG A 104 -3.42 -16.12 2.08
N LEU A 105 -4.36 -17.05 2.22
CA LEU A 105 -5.45 -16.94 3.20
C LEU A 105 -4.96 -16.79 4.63
N LYS A 106 -3.89 -17.49 5.02
CA LYS A 106 -3.33 -17.41 6.38
C LYS A 106 -2.98 -15.98 6.79
N ILE A 107 -2.39 -15.19 5.89
CA ILE A 107 -2.05 -13.79 6.18
C ILE A 107 -3.32 -12.96 6.39
N ALA A 108 -4.30 -13.10 5.51
CA ALA A 108 -5.58 -12.40 5.62
C ALA A 108 -6.31 -12.76 6.94
N GLN A 109 -6.36 -14.02 7.31
CA GLN A 109 -6.97 -14.47 8.57
C GLN A 109 -6.29 -13.82 9.78
N ARG A 110 -4.96 -13.84 9.83
CA ARG A 110 -4.21 -13.20 10.94
C ARG A 110 -4.45 -11.69 11.01
N LEU A 111 -4.44 -10.99 9.87
CA LEU A 111 -4.75 -9.56 9.83
C LEU A 111 -6.18 -9.29 10.33
N SER A 112 -7.15 -10.08 9.90
CA SER A 112 -8.55 -9.99 10.35
C SER A 112 -8.70 -10.20 11.87
N GLU A 113 -8.06 -11.23 12.41
CA GLU A 113 -8.09 -11.54 13.84
C GLU A 113 -7.40 -10.49 14.71
N GLN A 114 -6.31 -9.91 14.19
CA GLN A 114 -5.44 -8.97 14.91
C GLN A 114 -5.83 -7.51 14.73
N ARG A 115 -6.71 -7.18 13.77
CA ARG A 115 -7.18 -5.80 13.56
C ARG A 115 -7.99 -5.35 14.78
N PRO A 116 -7.57 -4.29 15.49
CA PRO A 116 -8.32 -3.77 16.64
C PRO A 116 -9.73 -3.34 16.27
N ALA A 117 -10.72 -3.66 17.11
CA ALA A 117 -12.12 -3.37 16.86
C ALA A 117 -12.44 -1.85 16.83
N HIS A 118 -11.61 -1.02 17.48
CA HIS A 118 -11.78 0.44 17.49
C HIS A 118 -11.24 1.13 16.23
N LEU A 119 -10.48 0.40 15.40
CA LEU A 119 -9.97 0.91 14.12
C LEU A 119 -10.95 0.60 12.98
N PRO A 120 -10.97 1.43 11.92
CA PRO A 120 -11.68 1.09 10.69
C PRO A 120 -11.18 -0.26 10.13
N PRO A 121 -12.00 -0.99 9.35
CA PRO A 121 -11.55 -2.19 8.67
C PRO A 121 -10.27 -1.92 7.86
N LEU A 122 -9.35 -2.90 7.87
CA LEU A 122 -8.11 -2.83 7.13
C LEU A 122 -8.37 -3.06 5.63
N ASN A 123 -7.90 -2.15 4.80
CA ASN A 123 -8.02 -2.28 3.34
C ASN A 123 -6.99 -3.28 2.81
N ILE A 124 -7.42 -4.22 1.98
CA ILE A 124 -6.60 -5.32 1.47
C ILE A 124 -6.61 -5.33 -0.05
N CYS A 125 -5.44 -5.46 -0.67
CA CYS A 125 -5.30 -5.92 -2.04
C CYS A 125 -4.68 -7.32 -2.05
N LEU A 126 -5.07 -8.14 -3.01
CA LEU A 126 -4.43 -9.42 -3.26
C LEU A 126 -3.28 -9.23 -4.23
N GLN A 127 -2.10 -9.68 -3.85
CA GLN A 127 -0.95 -9.70 -4.74
C GLN A 127 -1.01 -10.91 -5.66
N VAL A 128 -0.96 -10.65 -6.97
CA VAL A 128 -1.00 -11.66 -8.03
C VAL A 128 0.34 -11.71 -8.74
N ASN A 129 0.90 -12.91 -8.90
CA ASN A 129 2.10 -13.16 -9.69
C ASN A 129 1.69 -13.38 -11.16
N ILE A 130 1.75 -12.32 -11.97
CA ILE A 130 1.32 -12.37 -13.38
C ILE A 130 2.39 -12.89 -14.34
N ASP A 131 3.66 -12.86 -13.95
CA ASP A 131 4.77 -13.31 -14.81
C ASP A 131 5.06 -14.81 -14.65
N GLY A 132 4.51 -15.45 -13.64
CA GLY A 132 4.66 -16.88 -13.38
C GLY A 132 6.05 -17.29 -12.85
N GLY A 133 6.91 -16.33 -12.49
CA GLY A 133 8.22 -16.62 -11.91
C GLY A 133 8.09 -17.32 -10.55
N SER A 134 8.78 -18.45 -10.39
CA SER A 134 8.69 -19.28 -9.17
C SER A 134 9.26 -18.59 -7.92
N THR A 135 10.09 -17.56 -8.09
CA THR A 135 10.70 -16.78 -7.01
C THR A 135 9.91 -15.52 -6.66
N LYS A 136 8.86 -15.19 -7.42
CA LYS A 136 8.04 -14.00 -7.20
C LYS A 136 6.92 -14.27 -6.21
N ALA A 137 6.67 -13.29 -5.35
CA ALA A 137 5.51 -13.29 -4.46
C ALA A 137 4.21 -13.08 -5.26
N GLY A 138 3.12 -13.56 -4.71
CA GLY A 138 1.79 -13.42 -5.29
C GLY A 138 1.12 -14.77 -5.56
N VAL A 139 -0.20 -14.78 -5.44
CA VAL A 139 -1.03 -15.91 -5.85
C VAL A 139 -1.04 -16.04 -7.37
N SER A 140 -1.20 -17.24 -7.89
CA SER A 140 -1.37 -17.41 -9.34
C SER A 140 -2.65 -16.73 -9.85
N PRO A 141 -2.71 -16.27 -11.10
CA PRO A 141 -3.93 -15.70 -11.67
C PRO A 141 -5.12 -16.69 -11.60
N THR A 142 -4.87 -17.97 -11.73
CA THR A 142 -5.90 -19.03 -11.66
C THR A 142 -6.50 -19.18 -10.27
N ASP A 143 -5.71 -18.97 -9.21
CA ASP A 143 -6.14 -19.12 -7.81
C ASP A 143 -6.64 -17.80 -7.19
N ALA A 144 -6.43 -16.67 -7.86
CA ALA A 144 -6.76 -15.35 -7.33
C ALA A 144 -8.25 -15.21 -6.98
N LEU A 145 -9.16 -15.74 -7.80
CA LEU A 145 -10.60 -15.65 -7.54
C LEU A 145 -11.01 -16.44 -6.30
N ALA A 146 -10.46 -17.64 -6.13
CA ALA A 146 -10.73 -18.46 -4.94
C ALA A 146 -10.23 -17.79 -3.66
N LEU A 147 -9.03 -17.20 -3.70
CA LEU A 147 -8.49 -16.42 -2.59
C LEU A 147 -9.34 -15.18 -2.30
N ALA A 148 -9.77 -14.46 -3.34
CA ALA A 148 -10.63 -13.28 -3.19
C ALA A 148 -11.95 -13.62 -2.47
N ARG A 149 -12.60 -14.71 -2.86
CA ARG A 149 -13.83 -15.18 -2.19
C ARG A 149 -13.61 -15.54 -0.73
N ALA A 150 -12.50 -16.20 -0.43
CA ALA A 150 -12.17 -16.59 0.95
C ALA A 150 -11.83 -15.37 1.83
N VAL A 151 -11.14 -14.36 1.27
CA VAL A 151 -10.78 -13.13 2.00
C VAL A 151 -11.98 -12.22 2.18
N SER A 152 -12.87 -12.11 1.20
CA SER A 152 -14.00 -11.17 1.22
C SER A 152 -15.00 -11.39 2.34
N VAL A 153 -15.03 -12.58 2.93
CA VAL A 153 -15.94 -12.91 4.07
C VAL A 153 -15.29 -12.73 5.44
N LEU A 154 -13.99 -12.37 5.49
CA LEU A 154 -13.30 -12.18 6.77
C LEU A 154 -13.72 -10.85 7.41
N PRO A 155 -14.00 -10.84 8.72
CA PRO A 155 -14.38 -9.62 9.43
C PRO A 155 -13.21 -8.64 9.52
N ARG A 156 -13.51 -7.35 9.68
CA ARG A 156 -12.54 -6.25 9.87
C ARG A 156 -11.54 -6.08 8.72
N LEU A 157 -11.82 -6.67 7.57
CA LEU A 157 -11.10 -6.46 6.31
C LEU A 157 -12.06 -5.94 5.24
N VAL A 158 -11.54 -5.13 4.32
CA VAL A 158 -12.22 -4.73 3.09
C VAL A 158 -11.34 -5.10 1.92
N LEU A 159 -11.77 -6.04 1.09
CA LEU A 159 -11.08 -6.36 -0.15
C LEU A 159 -11.31 -5.25 -1.18
N ARG A 160 -10.24 -4.58 -1.59
CA ARG A 160 -10.29 -3.44 -2.52
C ARG A 160 -9.97 -3.80 -3.95
N GLY A 161 -9.15 -4.80 -4.17
CA GLY A 161 -8.73 -5.18 -5.50
C GLY A 161 -7.46 -6.00 -5.53
N LEU A 162 -6.74 -5.86 -6.62
CA LEU A 162 -5.53 -6.63 -6.93
C LEU A 162 -4.29 -5.72 -6.95
N MET A 163 -3.14 -6.30 -6.64
CA MET A 163 -1.83 -5.67 -6.79
C MET A 163 -0.91 -6.62 -7.57
N THR A 164 -0.05 -6.08 -8.38
CA THR A 164 0.98 -6.85 -9.07
C THR A 164 2.25 -6.03 -9.25
N ILE A 165 3.38 -6.71 -9.30
CA ILE A 165 4.70 -6.14 -9.61
C ILE A 165 5.23 -6.91 -10.82
N PRO A 166 4.93 -6.45 -12.05
CA PRO A 166 5.39 -7.12 -13.26
C PRO A 166 6.90 -6.94 -13.47
N ASP A 167 7.49 -7.82 -14.28
CA ASP A 167 8.85 -7.60 -14.75
C ASP A 167 8.94 -6.32 -15.60
N PRO A 168 10.07 -5.60 -15.55
CA PRO A 168 10.31 -4.48 -16.46
C PRO A 168 10.28 -4.97 -17.92
N VAL A 169 9.59 -4.21 -18.78
CA VAL A 169 9.55 -4.46 -20.23
C VAL A 169 10.78 -3.85 -20.88
#